data_b51e52c1eb7c4e39c06da9d905a91eb3
#
_entry.id   b51e52c1eb7c4e39c06da9d905a91eb3
#
_cell.length_a   1.000
_cell.length_b   1.000
_cell.length_c   1.000
_cell.angle_alpha   90.00
_cell.angle_beta   90.00
_cell.angle_gamma   90.00
#
_symmetry.space_group_name_H-M   'P 1'
#
loop_
_entity.id
_entity.type
_entity.pdbx_description
1 polymer ?
#
loop_
_entity_poly.entity_id
_entity_poly.type
_entity_poly.pdbx_seq_one_letter_code
_entity_poly.pdbx_strand_id
1 'polypeptide(L)'
;MVETAIIGGTGVYDPELLDNIREIVVDTIYGRVKLMAGSYQGTEIAFIPRHGSDHGVPPHLINYRANIMALHQSGVKNIIATAAVGSLNFELKPGQYVLADQFLDFTKNRQHTFFEGGSQGVSHCDMTVPYCPDLRKSLADAGQDLGLDVFNGGVYVCTEGPRFETTAEIKMFKMLGGDLIGMTSVPEVSLARELGMCYANISIVTNFAAGISGAVLTHSEVVEMMQTKIIDVRKLIMAGIKRISPDKSCTCGSILTESGMTK
;
A
#
# COMPACT_ATOMS: atom_id res chain seq x y z
N MET A 1 -11.34 -18.26 -6.48
CA MET A 1 -10.11 -17.51 -6.82
C MET A 1 -10.03 -16.29 -5.90
N VAL A 2 -8.85 -15.95 -5.43
CA VAL A 2 -8.64 -14.81 -4.54
C VAL A 2 -8.52 -13.55 -5.41
N GLU A 3 -9.52 -12.68 -5.41
CA GLU A 3 -9.47 -11.45 -6.24
C GLU A 3 -8.96 -10.22 -5.47
N THR A 4 -8.92 -10.29 -4.14
CA THR A 4 -8.50 -9.16 -3.30
C THR A 4 -7.40 -9.59 -2.35
N ALA A 5 -6.35 -8.78 -2.25
CA ALA A 5 -5.26 -9.00 -1.30
C ALA A 5 -5.03 -7.77 -0.41
N ILE A 6 -4.51 -8.06 0.77
CA ILE A 6 -4.04 -7.07 1.74
C ILE A 6 -2.52 -7.18 1.80
N ILE A 7 -1.82 -6.06 1.65
CA ILE A 7 -0.38 -5.97 1.95
C ILE A 7 -0.23 -5.14 3.23
N GLY A 8 0.19 -5.77 4.31
CA GLY A 8 0.24 -5.11 5.61
C GLY A 8 1.56 -5.27 6.34
N GLY A 9 1.81 -4.32 7.26
CA GLY A 9 2.82 -4.46 8.30
C GLY A 9 2.32 -5.27 9.49
N THR A 10 3.11 -5.26 10.57
CA THR A 10 2.80 -5.98 11.82
C THR A 10 1.42 -5.61 12.35
N GLY A 11 0.66 -6.62 12.73
CA GLY A 11 -0.64 -6.48 13.39
C GLY A 11 -1.82 -6.27 12.44
N VAL A 12 -1.62 -5.98 11.14
CA VAL A 12 -2.73 -5.85 10.19
C VAL A 12 -3.36 -7.21 9.92
N TYR A 13 -2.53 -8.25 9.74
CA TYR A 13 -3.00 -9.61 9.62
C TYR A 13 -3.51 -10.13 10.97
N ASP A 14 -4.74 -10.62 10.97
CA ASP A 14 -5.34 -11.31 12.10
C ASP A 14 -5.97 -12.61 11.60
N PRO A 15 -5.36 -13.75 11.89
CA PRO A 15 -5.92 -15.02 11.48
C PRO A 15 -7.31 -15.28 12.07
N GLU A 16 -7.62 -14.76 13.26
CA GLU A 16 -8.93 -14.97 13.91
C GLU A 16 -10.09 -14.31 13.14
N LEU A 17 -9.80 -13.39 12.23
CA LEU A 17 -10.83 -12.74 11.39
C LEU A 17 -11.20 -13.55 10.14
N LEU A 18 -10.43 -14.59 9.80
CA LEU A 18 -10.60 -15.34 8.57
C LEU A 18 -10.96 -16.80 8.85
N ASP A 19 -11.90 -17.31 8.08
CA ASP A 19 -12.21 -18.74 8.03
C ASP A 19 -11.32 -19.44 7.01
N ASN A 20 -11.12 -20.76 7.16
CA ASN A 20 -10.42 -21.64 6.20
C ASN A 20 -9.02 -21.14 5.83
N ILE A 21 -8.24 -20.71 6.81
CA ILE A 21 -6.90 -20.18 6.60
C ILE A 21 -5.98 -21.24 6.02
N ARG A 22 -5.20 -20.85 5.00
CA ARG A 22 -4.19 -21.68 4.36
C ARG A 22 -2.98 -20.87 3.92
N GLU A 23 -1.81 -21.45 4.00
CA GLU A 23 -0.60 -20.90 3.39
C GLU A 23 -0.59 -21.31 1.90
N ILE A 24 -0.29 -20.35 1.03
CA ILE A 24 -0.06 -20.55 -0.40
C ILE A 24 1.37 -20.11 -0.68
N VAL A 25 2.17 -21.00 -1.27
CA VAL A 25 3.53 -20.68 -1.69
C VAL A 25 3.51 -20.48 -3.19
N VAL A 26 3.98 -19.30 -3.62
CA VAL A 26 4.05 -18.92 -5.04
C VAL A 26 5.51 -18.74 -5.42
N ASP A 27 5.97 -19.52 -6.40
CA ASP A 27 7.29 -19.36 -6.99
C ASP A 27 7.20 -18.38 -8.18
N THR A 28 7.87 -17.25 -8.07
CA THR A 28 7.98 -16.26 -9.15
C THR A 28 9.40 -16.22 -9.70
N ILE A 29 9.58 -15.64 -10.88
CA ILE A 29 10.93 -15.41 -11.44
C ILE A 29 11.76 -14.43 -10.58
N TYR A 30 11.13 -13.69 -9.67
CA TYR A 30 11.76 -12.73 -8.76
C TYR A 30 12.01 -13.30 -7.36
N GLY A 31 11.52 -14.51 -7.07
CA GLY A 31 11.67 -15.19 -5.80
C GLY A 31 10.38 -15.84 -5.30
N ARG A 32 10.53 -16.63 -4.26
CA ARG A 32 9.43 -17.36 -3.60
C ARG A 32 8.73 -16.46 -2.59
N VAL A 33 7.40 -16.44 -2.62
CA VAL A 33 6.55 -15.66 -1.73
C VAL A 33 5.54 -16.58 -1.03
N LYS A 34 5.35 -16.35 0.27
CA LYS A 34 4.31 -16.98 1.08
C LYS A 34 3.14 -16.02 1.23
N LEU A 35 1.96 -16.47 0.83
CA LEU A 35 0.70 -15.79 1.02
C LEU A 35 -0.11 -16.54 2.08
N MET A 36 -0.79 -15.82 2.93
CA MET A 36 -1.86 -16.38 3.75
C MET A 36 -3.18 -16.10 3.05
N ALA A 37 -4.01 -17.10 2.84
CA ALA A 37 -5.34 -16.93 2.27
C ALA A 37 -6.40 -17.49 3.21
N GLY A 38 -7.58 -16.88 3.17
CA GLY A 38 -8.73 -17.31 3.94
C GLY A 38 -10.00 -16.65 3.44
N SER A 39 -11.13 -16.91 4.05
CA SER A 39 -12.39 -16.26 3.70
C SER A 39 -12.90 -15.38 4.83
N TYR A 40 -13.42 -14.22 4.48
CA TYR A 40 -14.15 -13.33 5.38
C TYR A 40 -15.58 -13.16 4.88
N GLN A 41 -16.55 -13.72 5.62
CA GLN A 41 -17.96 -13.68 5.26
C GLN A 41 -18.21 -14.10 3.79
N GLY A 42 -17.55 -15.18 3.36
CA GLY A 42 -17.67 -15.74 2.01
C GLY A 42 -16.79 -15.10 0.92
N THR A 43 -16.05 -14.04 1.23
CA THR A 43 -15.10 -13.42 0.30
C THR A 43 -13.70 -13.95 0.54
N GLU A 44 -13.06 -14.53 -0.49
CA GLU A 44 -11.67 -15.00 -0.42
C GLU A 44 -10.70 -13.82 -0.44
N ILE A 45 -9.79 -13.79 0.53
CA ILE A 45 -8.80 -12.72 0.72
C ILE A 45 -7.42 -13.35 0.87
N ALA A 46 -6.41 -12.77 0.19
CA ALA A 46 -5.01 -13.07 0.46
C ALA A 46 -4.37 -11.98 1.32
N PHE A 47 -3.34 -12.37 2.04
CA PHE A 47 -2.52 -11.45 2.84
C PHE A 47 -1.03 -11.71 2.60
N ILE A 48 -0.26 -10.61 2.44
CA ILE A 48 1.20 -10.63 2.43
C ILE A 48 1.73 -9.81 3.62
N PRO A 49 2.54 -10.41 4.52
CA PRO A 49 3.32 -9.66 5.48
C PRO A 49 4.49 -8.98 4.75
N ARG A 50 4.36 -7.68 4.45
CA ARG A 50 5.34 -6.92 3.64
C ARG A 50 6.77 -7.04 4.17
N HIS A 51 6.94 -7.03 5.48
CA HIS A 51 8.23 -7.05 6.15
C HIS A 51 8.67 -8.45 6.59
N GLY A 52 8.06 -9.51 6.03
CA GLY A 52 8.23 -10.88 6.50
C GLY A 52 7.38 -11.21 7.73
N SER A 53 7.28 -12.50 8.06
CA SER A 53 6.46 -12.99 9.19
C SER A 53 6.98 -12.52 10.55
N ASP A 54 8.28 -12.33 10.67
CA ASP A 54 9.00 -11.88 11.86
C ASP A 54 9.29 -10.37 11.89
N HIS A 55 8.79 -9.64 10.89
CA HIS A 55 9.03 -8.20 10.69
C HIS A 55 10.51 -7.82 10.55
N GLY A 56 11.33 -8.76 10.08
CA GLY A 56 12.80 -8.61 9.99
C GLY A 56 13.29 -7.92 8.72
N VAL A 57 12.42 -7.70 7.70
CA VAL A 57 12.84 -7.13 6.41
C VAL A 57 12.62 -5.61 6.39
N PRO A 58 13.71 -4.81 6.34
CA PRO A 58 13.57 -3.35 6.26
C PRO A 58 13.04 -2.90 4.89
N PRO A 59 12.46 -1.67 4.78
CA PRO A 59 11.76 -1.21 3.57
C PRO A 59 12.55 -1.31 2.26
N HIS A 60 13.85 -1.03 2.29
CA HIS A 60 14.72 -1.04 1.11
C HIS A 60 15.15 -2.45 0.66
N LEU A 61 14.92 -3.48 1.48
CA LEU A 61 15.25 -4.88 1.17
C LEU A 61 14.02 -5.74 0.85
N ILE A 62 12.82 -5.16 0.88
CA ILE A 62 11.60 -5.87 0.50
C ILE A 62 11.66 -6.25 -0.99
N ASN A 63 11.34 -7.50 -1.28
CA ASN A 63 11.23 -7.95 -2.66
C ASN A 63 9.85 -7.60 -3.24
N TYR A 64 9.66 -6.32 -3.58
CA TYR A 64 8.39 -5.81 -4.09
C TYR A 64 7.96 -6.51 -5.38
N ARG A 65 8.91 -6.81 -6.30
CA ARG A 65 8.59 -7.53 -7.55
C ARG A 65 8.04 -8.93 -7.28
N ALA A 66 8.69 -9.68 -6.40
CA ALA A 66 8.18 -11.00 -6.05
C ALA A 66 6.78 -10.93 -5.42
N ASN A 67 6.56 -10.00 -4.48
CA ASN A 67 5.28 -9.84 -3.79
C ASN A 67 4.13 -9.52 -4.76
N ILE A 68 4.31 -8.52 -5.62
CA ILE A 68 3.26 -8.11 -6.57
C ILE A 68 3.05 -9.18 -7.64
N MET A 69 4.12 -9.79 -8.16
CA MET A 69 4.00 -10.87 -9.13
C MET A 69 3.28 -12.09 -8.55
N ALA A 70 3.56 -12.48 -7.29
CA ALA A 70 2.88 -13.57 -6.63
C ALA A 70 1.38 -13.33 -6.47
N LEU A 71 0.98 -12.11 -6.13
CA LEU A 71 -0.44 -11.72 -6.07
C LEU A 71 -1.09 -11.82 -7.46
N HIS A 72 -0.44 -11.29 -8.49
CA HIS A 72 -0.94 -11.35 -9.85
C HIS A 72 -1.13 -12.79 -10.34
N GLN A 73 -0.13 -13.67 -10.14
CA GLN A 73 -0.21 -15.08 -10.50
C GLN A 73 -1.29 -15.84 -9.73
N SER A 74 -1.64 -15.38 -8.52
CA SER A 74 -2.73 -15.94 -7.70
C SER A 74 -4.12 -15.46 -8.13
N GLY A 75 -4.24 -14.59 -9.13
CA GLY A 75 -5.49 -14.06 -9.66
C GLY A 75 -6.00 -12.79 -8.95
N VAL A 76 -5.17 -12.17 -8.11
CA VAL A 76 -5.53 -10.94 -7.40
C VAL A 76 -5.64 -9.79 -8.38
N LYS A 77 -6.74 -9.04 -8.26
CA LYS A 77 -7.06 -7.85 -9.07
C LYS A 77 -7.05 -6.57 -8.24
N ASN A 78 -7.26 -6.69 -6.92
CA ASN A 78 -7.38 -5.56 -6.00
C ASN A 78 -6.37 -5.71 -4.86
N ILE A 79 -5.60 -4.67 -4.61
CA ILE A 79 -4.65 -4.62 -3.50
C ILE A 79 -5.02 -3.46 -2.58
N ILE A 80 -5.23 -3.77 -1.30
CA ILE A 80 -5.35 -2.78 -0.24
C ILE A 80 -4.08 -2.89 0.61
N ALA A 81 -3.25 -1.87 0.56
CA ALA A 81 -2.02 -1.80 1.33
C ALA A 81 -2.17 -0.89 2.54
N THR A 82 -1.40 -1.13 3.60
CA THR A 82 -1.32 -0.24 4.75
C THR A 82 0.09 0.26 4.96
N ALA A 83 0.24 1.49 5.46
CA ALA A 83 1.51 2.07 5.84
C ALA A 83 1.38 2.95 7.08
N ALA A 84 2.33 2.86 8.01
CA ALA A 84 2.54 3.88 9.03
C ALA A 84 3.29 5.05 8.38
N VAL A 85 2.82 6.28 8.58
CA VAL A 85 3.38 7.47 7.94
C VAL A 85 3.53 8.63 8.92
N GLY A 86 4.51 9.50 8.66
CA GLY A 86 4.58 10.82 9.26
C GLY A 86 3.79 11.84 8.44
N SER A 87 3.17 12.82 9.11
CA SER A 87 2.48 13.91 8.43
C SER A 87 3.40 15.13 8.25
N LEU A 88 3.39 15.69 7.04
CA LEU A 88 3.99 16.97 6.71
C LEU A 88 2.97 18.12 6.78
N ASN A 89 1.69 17.78 6.91
CA ASN A 89 0.55 18.69 6.86
C ASN A 89 -0.16 18.72 8.23
N PHE A 90 -0.27 19.90 8.84
CA PHE A 90 -0.93 20.04 10.15
C PHE A 90 -2.42 19.70 10.16
N GLU A 91 -3.07 19.70 8.99
CA GLU A 91 -4.46 19.28 8.85
C GLU A 91 -4.64 17.75 8.90
N LEU A 92 -3.56 17.00 8.61
CA LEU A 92 -3.53 15.55 8.71
C LEU A 92 -2.87 15.12 10.03
N LYS A 93 -3.68 14.91 11.05
CA LYS A 93 -3.22 14.71 12.43
C LYS A 93 -2.89 13.26 12.74
N PRO A 94 -1.98 13.01 13.70
CA PRO A 94 -1.77 11.67 14.24
C PRO A 94 -3.10 11.02 14.67
N GLY A 95 -3.29 9.77 14.26
CA GLY A 95 -4.50 9.00 14.48
C GLY A 95 -5.51 9.01 13.32
N GLN A 96 -5.34 9.87 12.30
CA GLN A 96 -6.16 9.86 11.09
C GLN A 96 -5.72 8.79 10.09
N TYR A 97 -6.64 8.42 9.22
CA TYR A 97 -6.40 7.54 8.07
C TYR A 97 -6.43 8.37 6.80
N VAL A 98 -5.44 8.19 5.94
CA VAL A 98 -5.34 8.93 4.67
C VAL A 98 -5.26 7.93 3.52
N LEU A 99 -6.15 8.10 2.55
CA LEU A 99 -6.13 7.36 1.29
C LEU A 99 -5.39 8.19 0.25
N ALA A 100 -4.08 7.97 0.13
CA ALA A 100 -3.25 8.72 -0.80
C ALA A 100 -3.77 8.61 -2.23
N ASP A 101 -3.71 9.72 -2.99
CA ASP A 101 -4.10 9.75 -4.40
C ASP A 101 -2.93 10.03 -5.35
N GLN A 102 -1.82 10.54 -4.82
CA GLN A 102 -0.58 10.80 -5.55
C GLN A 102 0.64 10.38 -4.75
N PHE A 103 1.78 10.26 -5.41
CA PHE A 103 3.05 10.03 -4.74
C PHE A 103 4.18 10.87 -5.34
N LEU A 104 5.22 11.07 -4.53
CA LEU A 104 6.53 11.53 -4.94
C LEU A 104 7.55 10.43 -4.59
N ASP A 105 8.31 9.98 -5.57
CA ASP A 105 9.29 8.92 -5.39
C ASP A 105 10.68 9.49 -5.11
N PHE A 106 11.18 9.23 -3.91
CA PHE A 106 12.54 9.53 -3.46
C PHE A 106 13.30 8.27 -3.01
N THR A 107 12.86 7.11 -3.49
CA THR A 107 13.62 5.85 -3.34
C THR A 107 14.86 5.88 -4.25
N LYS A 108 15.86 5.01 -4.00
CA LYS A 108 17.18 5.10 -4.67
C LYS A 108 17.58 3.81 -5.36
N ASN A 109 17.46 2.67 -4.67
CA ASN A 109 18.04 1.40 -5.07
C ASN A 109 17.01 0.30 -5.26
N ARG A 110 15.74 0.65 -5.54
CA ARG A 110 14.66 -0.31 -5.71
C ARG A 110 14.46 -0.66 -7.17
N GLN A 111 13.93 -1.84 -7.41
CA GLN A 111 13.52 -2.26 -8.75
C GLN A 111 12.09 -1.77 -9.00
N HIS A 112 11.91 -0.89 -9.99
CA HIS A 112 10.68 -0.14 -10.20
C HIS A 112 9.77 -0.69 -11.30
N THR A 113 10.22 -1.71 -12.06
CA THR A 113 9.50 -2.22 -13.21
C THR A 113 9.69 -3.73 -13.38
N PHE A 114 8.73 -4.37 -14.03
CA PHE A 114 8.85 -5.73 -14.55
C PHE A 114 9.43 -5.77 -15.96
N PHE A 115 9.54 -4.64 -16.66
CA PHE A 115 9.85 -4.51 -18.08
C PHE A 115 11.25 -3.88 -18.28
N GLU A 116 12.28 -4.65 -17.96
CA GLU A 116 13.69 -4.20 -17.98
C GLU A 116 14.34 -4.29 -19.38
N GLY A 117 13.55 -4.45 -20.44
CA GLY A 117 14.07 -4.62 -21.80
C GLY A 117 14.28 -6.08 -22.19
N GLY A 118 15.00 -6.31 -23.30
CA GLY A 118 15.25 -7.66 -23.82
C GLY A 118 13.97 -8.39 -24.18
N SER A 119 13.81 -9.64 -23.74
CA SER A 119 12.60 -10.44 -23.99
C SER A 119 11.36 -9.97 -23.23
N GLN A 120 11.54 -9.13 -22.20
CA GLN A 120 10.43 -8.57 -21.40
C GLN A 120 9.89 -7.28 -22.02
N GLY A 121 10.60 -6.68 -22.99
CA GLY A 121 10.21 -5.41 -23.59
C GLY A 121 10.35 -4.23 -22.64
N VAL A 122 9.79 -3.10 -23.03
CA VAL A 122 9.71 -1.85 -22.24
C VAL A 122 8.25 -1.44 -22.18
N SER A 123 7.77 -1.05 -21.01
CA SER A 123 6.42 -0.53 -20.81
C SER A 123 6.47 0.88 -20.23
N HIS A 124 5.71 1.80 -20.82
CA HIS A 124 5.51 3.15 -20.32
C HIS A 124 4.12 3.23 -19.68
N CYS A 125 4.04 2.86 -18.41
CA CYS A 125 2.79 2.83 -17.67
C CYS A 125 2.36 4.25 -17.29
N ASP A 126 1.12 4.64 -17.62
CA ASP A 126 0.55 5.92 -17.18
C ASP A 126 0.35 5.95 -15.65
N MET A 127 0.93 6.96 -15.00
CA MET A 127 0.86 7.22 -13.58
C MET A 127 0.09 8.51 -13.23
N THR A 128 -0.75 9.00 -14.14
CA THR A 128 -1.59 10.18 -13.88
C THR A 128 -2.52 9.95 -12.68
N VAL A 129 -3.07 8.73 -12.55
CA VAL A 129 -3.90 8.31 -11.41
C VAL A 129 -3.32 7.01 -10.83
N PRO A 130 -2.28 7.08 -9.98
CA PRO A 130 -1.55 5.89 -9.54
C PRO A 130 -2.35 5.01 -8.58
N TYR A 131 -3.15 5.60 -7.70
CA TYR A 131 -4.00 4.87 -6.75
C TYR A 131 -5.42 4.75 -7.29
N CYS A 132 -5.96 3.54 -7.29
CA CYS A 132 -7.27 3.23 -7.86
C CYS A 132 -8.41 4.07 -7.25
N PRO A 133 -9.13 4.87 -8.02
CA PRO A 133 -10.20 5.71 -7.49
C PRO A 133 -11.38 4.89 -6.95
N ASP A 134 -11.68 3.74 -7.57
CA ASP A 134 -12.79 2.87 -7.12
C ASP A 134 -12.48 2.25 -5.75
N LEU A 135 -11.24 1.76 -5.53
CA LEU A 135 -10.83 1.24 -4.22
C LEU A 135 -10.79 2.34 -3.15
N ARG A 136 -10.28 3.52 -3.50
CA ARG A 136 -10.26 4.66 -2.59
C ARG A 136 -11.67 5.07 -2.19
N LYS A 137 -12.60 5.12 -3.15
CA LYS A 137 -14.01 5.40 -2.87
C LYS A 137 -14.62 4.35 -1.96
N SER A 138 -14.42 3.06 -2.22
CA SER A 138 -14.91 1.97 -1.38
C SER A 138 -14.44 2.08 0.07
N LEU A 139 -13.17 2.44 0.26
CA LEU A 139 -12.58 2.65 1.59
C LEU A 139 -13.09 3.92 2.26
N ALA A 140 -13.24 5.03 1.52
CA ALA A 140 -13.76 6.28 2.06
C ALA A 140 -15.21 6.13 2.54
N ASP A 141 -16.06 5.51 1.71
CA ASP A 141 -17.45 5.22 2.06
C ASP A 141 -17.54 4.29 3.29
N ALA A 142 -16.67 3.27 3.36
CA ALA A 142 -16.58 2.39 4.53
C ALA A 142 -16.15 3.14 5.80
N GLY A 143 -15.19 4.05 5.67
CA GLY A 143 -14.74 4.90 6.77
C GLY A 143 -15.85 5.79 7.31
N GLN A 144 -16.63 6.39 6.42
CA GLN A 144 -17.78 7.22 6.79
C GLN A 144 -18.82 6.41 7.59
N ASP A 145 -19.18 5.21 7.14
CA ASP A 145 -20.14 4.35 7.83
C ASP A 145 -19.67 3.87 9.20
N LEU A 146 -18.36 3.70 9.35
CA LEU A 146 -17.73 3.31 10.61
C LEU A 146 -17.48 4.50 11.56
N GLY A 147 -17.75 5.72 11.12
CA GLY A 147 -17.45 6.94 11.88
C GLY A 147 -15.95 7.17 12.08
N LEU A 148 -15.11 6.67 11.16
CA LEU A 148 -13.65 6.84 11.20
C LEU A 148 -13.25 8.13 10.48
N ASP A 149 -12.23 8.79 10.99
CA ASP A 149 -11.64 9.99 10.36
C ASP A 149 -10.73 9.58 9.18
N VAL A 150 -11.34 9.44 8.00
CA VAL A 150 -10.68 9.03 6.76
C VAL A 150 -10.63 10.21 5.79
N PHE A 151 -9.44 10.68 5.50
CA PHE A 151 -9.18 11.69 4.48
C PHE A 151 -8.88 11.01 3.13
N ASN A 152 -9.66 11.35 2.10
CA ASN A 152 -9.49 10.77 0.76
C ASN A 152 -8.75 11.75 -0.16
N GLY A 153 -7.44 11.62 -0.24
CA GLY A 153 -6.52 12.48 -0.98
C GLY A 153 -5.14 12.53 -0.34
N GLY A 154 -4.27 13.34 -0.90
CA GLY A 154 -2.94 13.62 -0.35
C GLY A 154 -1.78 12.92 -1.06
N VAL A 155 -0.66 13.61 -1.08
CA VAL A 155 0.57 13.18 -1.76
C VAL A 155 1.47 12.40 -0.80
N TYR A 156 1.69 11.13 -1.11
CA TYR A 156 2.60 10.25 -0.35
C TYR A 156 4.04 10.43 -0.85
N VAL A 157 4.92 10.99 -0.06
CA VAL A 157 6.37 11.00 -0.33
C VAL A 157 6.94 9.65 0.11
N CYS A 158 7.53 8.90 -0.82
CA CYS A 158 8.17 7.62 -0.51
C CYS A 158 9.69 7.77 -0.46
N THR A 159 10.28 7.51 0.70
CA THR A 159 11.74 7.52 0.89
C THR A 159 12.33 6.11 0.98
N GLU A 160 13.64 6.01 0.86
CA GLU A 160 14.34 4.73 0.89
C GLU A 160 14.25 4.04 2.25
N GLY A 161 14.34 4.80 3.34
CA GLY A 161 14.55 4.24 4.68
C GLY A 161 15.92 3.55 4.82
N PRO A 162 16.19 2.81 5.92
CA PRO A 162 15.32 2.67 7.10
C PRO A 162 15.42 3.83 8.10
N ARG A 163 16.34 4.81 7.90
CA ARG A 163 16.41 6.01 8.75
C ARG A 163 15.22 6.92 8.51
N PHE A 164 14.81 7.62 9.54
CA PHE A 164 13.90 8.76 9.37
C PHE A 164 14.59 9.91 8.64
N GLU A 165 13.79 10.80 8.09
CA GLU A 165 14.22 11.96 7.32
C GLU A 165 14.76 13.06 8.24
N THR A 166 15.67 13.86 7.70
CA THR A 166 16.12 15.08 8.35
C THR A 166 15.06 16.17 8.23
N THR A 167 15.08 17.16 9.12
CA THR A 167 14.22 18.35 9.05
C THR A 167 14.36 19.10 7.72
N ALA A 168 15.57 19.10 7.12
CA ALA A 168 15.80 19.72 5.82
C ALA A 168 15.12 18.95 4.68
N GLU A 169 15.17 17.63 4.70
CA GLU A 169 14.45 16.76 3.76
C GLU A 169 12.93 16.97 3.87
N ILE A 170 12.39 17.02 5.10
CA ILE A 170 10.96 17.27 5.35
C ILE A 170 10.53 18.64 4.82
N LYS A 171 11.33 19.70 5.03
CA LYS A 171 11.05 21.02 4.47
C LYS A 171 11.01 20.99 2.93
N MET A 172 11.96 20.30 2.31
CA MET A 172 12.00 20.12 0.85
C MET A 172 10.75 19.38 0.36
N PHE A 173 10.39 18.26 0.96
CA PHE A 173 9.23 17.45 0.55
C PHE A 173 7.92 18.24 0.70
N LYS A 174 7.78 19.01 1.77
CA LYS A 174 6.63 19.91 1.95
C LYS A 174 6.55 20.99 0.86
N MET A 175 7.68 21.59 0.47
CA MET A 175 7.71 22.57 -0.64
C MET A 175 7.33 21.94 -1.99
N LEU A 176 7.59 20.63 -2.18
CA LEU A 176 7.19 19.89 -3.36
C LEU A 176 5.72 19.44 -3.35
N GLY A 177 4.96 19.78 -2.31
CA GLY A 177 3.55 19.43 -2.18
C GLY A 177 3.29 18.08 -1.52
N GLY A 178 4.27 17.49 -0.83
CA GLY A 178 4.06 16.26 -0.05
C GLY A 178 3.23 16.51 1.21
N ASP A 179 2.29 15.62 1.48
CA ASP A 179 1.42 15.62 2.67
C ASP A 179 1.84 14.59 3.70
N LEU A 180 2.27 13.43 3.24
CA LEU A 180 2.66 12.27 4.06
C LEU A 180 4.06 11.81 3.69
N ILE A 181 4.75 11.21 4.65
CA ILE A 181 6.06 10.58 4.44
C ILE A 181 6.06 9.13 4.93
N GLY A 182 6.51 8.23 4.09
CA GLY A 182 6.64 6.82 4.41
C GLY A 182 7.67 6.14 3.52
N MET A 183 7.79 4.80 3.63
CA MET A 183 8.91 4.08 3.02
C MET A 183 8.49 2.91 2.11
N THR A 184 7.19 2.67 1.87
CA THR A 184 6.77 1.38 1.29
C THR A 184 5.83 1.47 0.10
N SER A 185 5.17 2.61 -0.16
CA SER A 185 4.19 2.71 -1.24
C SER A 185 4.81 2.59 -2.63
N VAL A 186 6.07 3.03 -2.81
CA VAL A 186 6.82 2.90 -4.06
C VAL A 186 7.99 1.94 -3.84
N PRO A 187 8.21 0.96 -4.73
CA PRO A 187 7.59 0.73 -6.04
C PRO A 187 6.30 -0.12 -6.01
N GLU A 188 5.72 -0.42 -4.85
CA GLU A 188 4.59 -1.34 -4.73
C GLU A 188 3.41 -0.92 -5.61
N VAL A 189 3.03 0.37 -5.57
CA VAL A 189 1.92 0.91 -6.39
C VAL A 189 2.25 0.89 -7.89
N SER A 190 3.47 1.26 -8.29
CA SER A 190 3.87 1.28 -9.70
C SER A 190 3.92 -0.12 -10.30
N LEU A 191 4.45 -1.10 -9.56
CA LEU A 191 4.47 -2.49 -9.96
C LEU A 191 3.05 -3.09 -10.09
N ALA A 192 2.16 -2.78 -9.14
CA ALA A 192 0.76 -3.20 -9.22
C ALA A 192 0.08 -2.61 -10.47
N ARG A 193 0.35 -1.34 -10.75
CA ARG A 193 -0.18 -0.62 -11.89
C ARG A 193 0.31 -1.20 -13.23
N GLU A 194 1.58 -1.55 -13.35
CA GLU A 194 2.15 -2.21 -14.53
C GLU A 194 1.47 -3.55 -14.87
N LEU A 195 0.94 -4.25 -13.87
CA LEU A 195 0.20 -5.50 -14.05
C LEU A 195 -1.32 -5.30 -14.14
N GLY A 196 -1.81 -4.06 -14.31
CA GLY A 196 -3.22 -3.75 -14.43
C GLY A 196 -4.04 -4.01 -13.17
N MET A 197 -3.39 -4.06 -12.00
CA MET A 197 -4.05 -4.30 -10.73
C MET A 197 -4.52 -2.98 -10.11
N CYS A 198 -5.69 -2.99 -9.47
CA CYS A 198 -6.14 -1.89 -8.65
C CYS A 198 -5.34 -1.86 -7.34
N TYR A 199 -4.83 -0.69 -6.96
CA TYR A 199 -4.08 -0.52 -5.72
C TYR A 199 -4.56 0.69 -4.95
N ALA A 200 -4.80 0.54 -3.65
CA ALA A 200 -5.06 1.63 -2.72
C ALA A 200 -4.19 1.48 -1.48
N ASN A 201 -3.78 2.60 -0.90
CA ASN A 201 -2.99 2.65 0.33
C ASN A 201 -3.79 3.33 1.44
N ILE A 202 -3.93 2.68 2.58
CA ILE A 202 -4.40 3.26 3.83
C ILE A 202 -3.17 3.69 4.62
N SER A 203 -2.85 4.97 4.58
CA SER A 203 -1.79 5.57 5.38
C SER A 203 -2.33 5.90 6.77
N ILE A 204 -1.76 5.29 7.81
CA ILE A 204 -2.07 5.60 9.21
C ILE A 204 -1.09 6.68 9.65
N VAL A 205 -1.59 7.88 9.95
CA VAL A 205 -0.75 8.96 10.45
C VAL A 205 -0.36 8.64 11.88
N THR A 206 0.89 8.26 12.10
CA THR A 206 1.39 7.89 13.43
C THR A 206 1.96 9.06 14.20
N ASN A 207 2.51 10.04 13.51
CA ASN A 207 3.21 11.19 14.08
C ASN A 207 3.26 12.34 13.07
N PHE A 208 3.65 13.52 13.50
CA PHE A 208 4.16 14.53 12.60
C PHE A 208 5.60 14.22 12.20
N ALA A 209 5.96 14.50 10.94
CA ALA A 209 7.31 14.27 10.44
C ALA A 209 8.35 15.18 11.13
N ALA A 210 9.63 14.85 10.98
CA ALA A 210 10.73 15.52 11.67
C ALA A 210 10.71 17.06 11.46
N GLY A 211 10.66 17.80 12.57
CA GLY A 211 10.67 19.27 12.56
C GLY A 211 9.34 19.93 12.22
N ILE A 212 8.24 19.19 12.07
CA ILE A 212 6.89 19.75 11.86
C ILE A 212 6.29 20.21 13.20
N SER A 213 6.24 19.34 14.22
CA SER A 213 5.64 19.67 15.52
C SER A 213 6.63 20.17 16.57
N GLY A 214 7.93 20.18 16.27
CA GLY A 214 8.98 20.49 17.25
C GLY A 214 9.31 19.38 18.24
N ALA A 215 8.54 18.28 18.26
CA ALA A 215 8.81 17.11 19.07
C ALA A 215 9.91 16.22 18.44
N VAL A 216 10.61 15.44 19.26
CA VAL A 216 11.56 14.43 18.78
C VAL A 216 10.78 13.20 18.34
N LEU A 217 11.00 12.78 17.09
CA LEU A 217 10.39 11.58 16.53
C LEU A 217 11.03 10.33 17.12
N THR A 218 10.22 9.41 17.65
CA THR A 218 10.67 8.12 18.18
C THR A 218 9.93 6.96 17.50
N HIS A 219 10.61 5.81 17.39
CA HIS A 219 9.97 4.60 16.85
C HIS A 219 8.88 4.07 17.80
N SER A 220 9.00 4.29 19.11
CA SER A 220 8.00 3.88 20.10
C SER A 220 6.65 4.56 19.88
N GLU A 221 6.61 5.85 19.57
CA GLU A 221 5.37 6.57 19.25
C GLU A 221 4.65 5.96 18.03
N VAL A 222 5.41 5.56 17.00
CA VAL A 222 4.87 4.87 15.83
C VAL A 222 4.22 3.56 16.22
N VAL A 223 4.91 2.74 17.05
CA VAL A 223 4.40 1.44 17.50
C VAL A 223 3.13 1.60 18.35
N GLU A 224 3.14 2.51 19.32
CA GLU A 224 1.98 2.78 20.19
C GLU A 224 0.75 3.24 19.39
N MET A 225 0.94 4.18 18.45
CA MET A 225 -0.13 4.63 17.59
C MET A 225 -0.69 3.48 16.73
N MET A 226 0.18 2.66 16.15
CA MET A 226 -0.25 1.49 15.37
C MET A 226 -1.05 0.51 16.23
N GLN A 227 -0.64 0.22 17.45
CA GLN A 227 -1.38 -0.65 18.37
C GLN A 227 -2.78 -0.12 18.67
N THR A 228 -2.94 1.19 18.86
CA THR A 228 -4.25 1.79 19.13
C THR A 228 -5.17 1.80 17.92
N LYS A 229 -4.61 1.86 16.70
CA LYS A 229 -5.35 2.02 15.45
C LYS A 229 -5.63 0.71 14.70
N ILE A 230 -4.97 -0.38 15.09
CA ILE A 230 -4.99 -1.63 14.31
C ILE A 230 -6.39 -2.23 14.17
N ILE A 231 -7.22 -2.17 15.20
CA ILE A 231 -8.58 -2.72 15.18
C ILE A 231 -9.44 -1.95 14.19
N ASP A 232 -9.34 -0.63 14.17
CA ASP A 232 -10.11 0.21 13.26
C ASP A 232 -9.63 0.06 11.82
N VAL A 233 -8.30 -0.07 11.59
CA VAL A 233 -7.73 -0.39 10.27
C VAL A 233 -8.30 -1.69 9.73
N ARG A 234 -8.34 -2.74 10.54
CA ARG A 234 -8.91 -4.04 10.16
C ARG A 234 -10.40 -3.93 9.78
N LYS A 235 -11.20 -3.22 10.60
CA LYS A 235 -12.60 -2.95 10.30
C LYS A 235 -12.77 -2.19 8.99
N LEU A 236 -11.94 -1.14 8.78
CA LEU A 236 -11.96 -0.31 7.57
C LEU A 236 -11.65 -1.15 6.33
N ILE A 237 -10.60 -1.97 6.37
CA ILE A 237 -10.22 -2.86 5.27
C ILE A 237 -11.38 -3.83 4.94
N MET A 238 -11.90 -4.54 5.95
CA MET A 238 -12.95 -5.53 5.74
C MET A 238 -14.26 -4.92 5.23
N ALA A 239 -14.64 -3.77 5.75
CA ALA A 239 -15.81 -3.03 5.26
C ALA A 239 -15.59 -2.48 3.84
N GLY A 240 -14.39 -2.00 3.53
CA GLY A 240 -14.00 -1.55 2.20
C GLY A 240 -14.02 -2.67 1.17
N ILE A 241 -13.50 -3.86 1.50
CA ILE A 241 -13.51 -5.04 0.62
C ILE A 241 -14.93 -5.41 0.20
N LYS A 242 -15.89 -5.38 1.11
CA LYS A 242 -17.30 -5.67 0.84
C LYS A 242 -17.96 -4.68 -0.12
N ARG A 243 -17.42 -3.46 -0.22
CA ARG A 243 -17.92 -2.40 -1.09
C ARG A 243 -17.26 -2.37 -2.47
N ILE A 244 -16.28 -3.24 -2.73
CA ILE A 244 -15.64 -3.32 -4.04
C ILE A 244 -16.70 -3.77 -5.06
N SER A 245 -17.03 -2.87 -6.00
CA SER A 245 -17.96 -3.21 -7.07
C SER A 245 -17.33 -4.20 -8.05
N PRO A 246 -18.08 -5.21 -8.52
CA PRO A 246 -17.67 -6.02 -9.66
C PRO A 246 -17.60 -5.18 -10.94
N ASP A 247 -18.46 -4.17 -11.06
CA ASP A 247 -18.48 -3.22 -12.18
C ASP A 247 -17.55 -2.05 -11.88
N LYS A 248 -16.31 -2.15 -12.40
CA LYS A 248 -15.27 -1.14 -12.19
C LYS A 248 -15.45 0.03 -13.16
N SER A 249 -15.28 1.26 -12.64
CA SER A 249 -15.21 2.47 -13.44
C SER A 249 -13.77 2.93 -13.69
N CYS A 250 -12.80 2.39 -12.96
CA CYS A 250 -11.39 2.73 -13.10
C CYS A 250 -10.75 2.11 -14.36
N THR A 251 -9.71 2.76 -14.86
CA THR A 251 -8.91 2.32 -16.02
C THR A 251 -7.74 1.42 -15.65
N CYS A 252 -7.64 0.94 -14.40
CA CYS A 252 -6.47 0.18 -13.96
C CYS A 252 -6.19 -1.06 -14.82
N GLY A 253 -7.23 -1.79 -15.24
CA GLY A 253 -7.10 -3.00 -16.05
C GLY A 253 -6.76 -2.77 -17.53
N SER A 254 -6.95 -1.56 -18.08
CA SER A 254 -6.71 -1.25 -19.50
C SER A 254 -5.26 -0.86 -19.80
N ILE A 255 -4.45 -0.58 -18.77
CA ILE A 255 -3.07 -0.10 -18.93
C ILE A 255 -2.19 -1.05 -19.73
N LEU A 256 -2.36 -2.36 -19.55
CA LEU A 256 -1.60 -3.37 -20.30
C LEU A 256 -1.85 -3.32 -21.81
N THR A 257 -3.04 -2.93 -22.23
CA THR A 257 -3.41 -2.81 -23.66
C THR A 257 -2.93 -1.50 -24.27
N GLU A 258 -2.84 -0.44 -23.49
CA GLU A 258 -2.43 0.90 -23.94
C GLU A 258 -0.90 1.06 -23.97
N SER A 259 -0.16 0.30 -23.17
CA SER A 259 1.31 0.34 -23.12
C SER A 259 2.01 -0.28 -24.33
N GLY A 260 1.27 -0.73 -25.36
CA GLY A 260 1.83 -1.27 -26.58
C GLY A 260 2.42 -2.67 -26.46
N MET A 261 2.20 -3.35 -25.35
CA MET A 261 2.57 -4.77 -25.20
C MET A 261 1.54 -5.63 -25.94
N THR A 262 1.78 -5.91 -27.21
CA THR A 262 1.19 -7.06 -27.87
C THR A 262 1.83 -8.33 -27.28
N LYS A 263 0.97 -9.29 -26.91
CA LYS A 263 1.35 -10.64 -26.46
C LYS A 263 2.25 -11.34 -27.47
#